data_4f9957d1a2ac433ef99606742aa5e19d
#
_entry.id   4f9957d1a2ac433ef99606742aa5e19d
#
_cell.length_a   1.000
_cell.length_b   1.000
_cell.length_c   1.000
_cell.angle_alpha   90.00
_cell.angle_beta   90.00
_cell.angle_gamma   90.00
#
_symmetry.space_group_name_H-M   'P 1'
#
loop_
_entity.id
_entity.type
_entity.pdbx_description
1 polymer ?
#
loop_
_entity_poly.entity_id
_entity_poly.type
_entity_poly.pdbx_seq_one_letter_code
_entity_poly.pdbx_strand_id
1 'polypeptide(L)'
;MADQLDIFGFDADQLEEVKIDNPTTLSQVFNNIAADMVYCLQQSVQKEGLVYKGSLEKSIRMPVKMFGFRMVATLYLADYYDYLNQGVKGIGGVRKSGDRKGQPWDIKAPNSPYQFKKGPKVSHVRQWAKSKGLNEYAVRNSIARTGIRPRYFFDNCMQETFYGQAFDKFKTDIRIVSGERVAKGLKEILKK
;
A
#
# COMPACT_ATOMS: atom_id res chain seq x y z
N MET A 1 -0.59 -21.75 -9.94
CA MET A 1 0.83 -21.99 -10.20
C MET A 1 1.14 -21.28 -11.50
N ALA A 2 1.78 -20.17 -11.42
CA ALA A 2 2.46 -19.53 -12.52
C ALA A 2 3.76 -19.01 -11.93
N ASP A 3 4.82 -19.79 -12.08
CA ASP A 3 6.18 -19.37 -11.89
C ASP A 3 6.47 -18.32 -12.97
N GLN A 4 6.42 -17.06 -12.56
CA GLN A 4 6.96 -15.98 -13.37
C GLN A 4 8.47 -16.02 -13.18
N LEU A 5 9.15 -16.69 -14.11
CA LEU A 5 10.60 -16.73 -14.25
C LEU A 5 11.15 -15.31 -14.15
N ASP A 6 11.94 -15.08 -13.10
CA ASP A 6 12.71 -13.87 -12.93
C ASP A 6 13.85 -13.86 -13.96
N ILE A 7 13.60 -13.29 -15.14
CA ILE A 7 14.51 -13.26 -16.30
C ILE A 7 15.79 -12.44 -16.02
N PHE A 8 15.90 -11.79 -14.85
CA PHE A 8 16.99 -10.86 -14.53
C PHE A 8 17.79 -11.18 -13.27
N GLY A 9 17.55 -12.33 -12.61
CA GLY A 9 18.43 -12.81 -11.52
C GLY A 9 18.60 -11.85 -10.32
N PHE A 10 17.58 -11.03 -10.02
CA PHE A 10 17.57 -10.20 -8.84
C PHE A 10 16.80 -10.93 -7.74
N ASP A 11 17.52 -11.44 -6.74
CA ASP A 11 16.93 -11.88 -5.49
C ASP A 11 16.19 -10.71 -4.83
N ALA A 12 14.87 -10.81 -4.80
CA ALA A 12 14.00 -9.78 -4.20
C ALA A 12 14.25 -9.61 -2.69
N ASP A 13 14.97 -10.52 -2.06
CA ASP A 13 15.26 -10.53 -0.63
C ASP A 13 16.48 -9.69 -0.21
N GLN A 14 17.21 -9.10 -1.17
CA GLN A 14 18.42 -8.31 -0.87
C GLN A 14 18.27 -6.80 -1.03
N LEU A 15 17.08 -6.30 -1.28
CA LEU A 15 16.83 -4.86 -1.21
C LEU A 15 16.52 -4.45 0.23
N GLU A 16 17.52 -4.48 1.12
CA GLU A 16 17.55 -3.54 2.22
C GLU A 16 17.57 -2.14 1.59
N GLU A 17 16.44 -1.46 1.61
CA GLU A 17 16.30 -0.09 1.14
C GLU A 17 17.09 0.84 2.05
N VAL A 18 18.40 0.87 1.86
CA VAL A 18 19.29 1.79 2.60
C VAL A 18 19.03 3.19 2.07
N LYS A 19 18.35 3.98 2.86
CA LYS A 19 18.13 5.40 2.59
C LYS A 19 19.49 6.13 2.64
N ILE A 20 19.81 6.85 1.57
CA ILE A 20 21.06 7.60 1.46
C ILE A 20 20.79 9.06 1.80
N ASP A 21 21.38 9.57 2.87
CA ASP A 21 21.12 10.94 3.35
C ASP A 21 21.55 12.03 2.37
N ASN A 22 22.66 11.82 1.67
CA ASN A 22 23.17 12.75 0.67
C ASN A 22 23.31 12.05 -0.70
N PRO A 23 22.21 11.97 -1.47
CA PRO A 23 22.24 11.29 -2.75
C PRO A 23 23.11 12.06 -3.77
N THR A 24 24.01 11.36 -4.43
CA THR A 24 24.90 11.92 -5.49
C THR A 24 24.41 11.58 -6.89
N THR A 25 23.42 10.72 -7.02
CA THR A 25 22.83 10.30 -8.30
C THR A 25 21.33 10.40 -8.30
N LEU A 26 20.74 10.61 -9.49
CA LEU A 26 19.27 10.61 -9.63
C LEU A 26 18.65 9.28 -9.22
N SER A 27 19.33 8.16 -9.46
CA SER A 27 18.86 6.84 -9.03
C SER A 27 18.72 6.76 -7.50
N GLN A 28 19.69 7.29 -6.76
CA GLN A 28 19.63 7.36 -5.30
C GLN A 28 18.48 8.25 -4.81
N VAL A 29 18.25 9.40 -5.47
CA VAL A 29 17.12 10.28 -5.14
C VAL A 29 15.78 9.57 -5.33
N PHE A 30 15.62 8.84 -6.44
CA PHE A 30 14.39 8.08 -6.70
C PHE A 30 14.23 6.88 -5.76
N ASN A 31 15.32 6.21 -5.39
CA ASN A 31 15.27 5.14 -4.40
C ASN A 31 14.86 5.67 -3.01
N ASN A 32 15.34 6.85 -2.62
CA ASN A 32 14.96 7.45 -1.35
C ASN A 32 13.46 7.73 -1.25
N ILE A 33 12.85 8.34 -2.28
CA ILE A 33 11.39 8.60 -2.25
C ILE A 33 10.59 7.29 -2.32
N ALA A 34 11.10 6.28 -3.03
CA ALA A 34 10.48 4.96 -3.06
C ALA A 34 10.52 4.28 -1.67
N ALA A 35 11.65 4.38 -0.97
CA ALA A 35 11.79 3.89 0.40
C ALA A 35 10.87 4.61 1.38
N ASP A 36 10.76 5.94 1.29
CA ASP A 36 9.83 6.73 2.10
C ASP A 36 8.38 6.30 1.88
N MET A 37 8.00 6.02 0.63
CA MET A 37 6.65 5.53 0.30
C MET A 37 6.37 4.14 0.85
N VAL A 38 7.31 3.19 0.70
CA VAL A 38 7.19 1.84 1.24
C VAL A 38 7.09 1.88 2.77
N TYR A 39 7.95 2.65 3.42
CA TYR A 39 7.93 2.82 4.87
C TYR A 39 6.60 3.42 5.36
N CYS A 40 6.12 4.48 4.73
CA CYS A 40 4.83 5.08 5.05
C CYS A 40 3.67 4.07 4.95
N LEU A 41 3.62 3.29 3.86
CA LEU A 41 2.59 2.27 3.67
C LEU A 41 2.66 1.16 4.71
N GLN A 42 3.85 0.67 5.03
CA GLN A 42 4.05 -0.36 6.05
C GLN A 42 3.62 0.14 7.43
N GLN A 43 4.02 1.34 7.82
CA GLN A 43 3.59 1.97 9.08
C GLN A 43 2.07 2.18 9.14
N SER A 44 1.46 2.62 8.03
CA SER A 44 0.01 2.80 7.94
C SER A 44 -0.75 1.49 8.06
N VAL A 45 -0.27 0.41 7.43
CA VAL A 45 -0.83 -0.94 7.56
C VAL A 45 -0.76 -1.45 9.00
N GLN A 46 0.36 -1.22 9.69
CA GLN A 46 0.54 -1.58 11.09
C GLN A 46 -0.39 -0.77 12.01
N LYS A 47 -0.43 0.55 11.85
CA LYS A 47 -1.26 1.47 12.62
C LYS A 47 -2.76 1.13 12.51
N GLU A 48 -3.21 0.75 11.31
CA GLU A 48 -4.60 0.34 11.08
C GLU A 48 -4.90 -1.11 11.50
N GLY A 49 -3.92 -1.83 12.03
CA GLY A 49 -4.07 -3.21 12.48
C GLY A 49 -4.36 -4.21 11.37
N LEU A 50 -3.89 -3.95 10.15
CA LEU A 50 -4.10 -4.78 8.97
C LEU A 50 -3.07 -5.90 8.83
N VAL A 51 -2.33 -6.21 9.88
CA VAL A 51 -1.15 -7.11 9.91
C VAL A 51 -1.51 -8.59 10.05
N TYR A 52 -2.75 -9.01 9.75
CA TYR A 52 -3.06 -10.44 9.84
C TYR A 52 -2.18 -11.27 8.88
N LYS A 53 -1.28 -12.10 9.46
CA LYS A 53 -0.24 -12.88 8.78
C LYS A 53 0.82 -12.06 8.01
N GLY A 54 0.79 -10.73 8.05
CA GLY A 54 1.79 -9.86 7.41
C GLY A 54 1.80 -9.91 5.87
N SER A 55 0.82 -10.55 5.22
CA SER A 55 0.83 -10.72 3.77
C SER A 55 0.70 -9.40 3.01
N LEU A 56 -0.10 -8.44 3.51
CA LEU A 56 -0.22 -7.12 2.91
C LEU A 56 1.10 -6.34 3.05
N GLU A 57 1.62 -6.27 4.27
CA GLU A 57 2.87 -5.56 4.58
C GLU A 57 4.04 -6.09 3.75
N LYS A 58 4.21 -7.41 3.67
CA LYS A 58 5.26 -8.07 2.87
C LYS A 58 5.09 -7.89 1.35
N SER A 59 3.88 -7.61 0.88
CA SER A 59 3.64 -7.36 -0.54
C SER A 59 4.04 -5.95 -0.98
N ILE A 60 4.21 -5.02 -0.03
CA ILE A 60 4.53 -3.62 -0.31
C ILE A 60 5.99 -3.52 -0.73
N ARG A 61 6.22 -3.20 -1.99
CA ARG A 61 7.55 -2.96 -2.55
C ARG A 61 7.47 -1.98 -3.70
N MET A 62 8.51 -1.16 -3.88
CA MET A 62 8.55 -0.12 -4.91
C MET A 62 9.93 -0.06 -5.58
N PRO A 63 10.28 -1.05 -6.42
CA PRO A 63 11.54 -1.02 -7.15
C PRO A 63 11.59 0.14 -8.14
N VAL A 64 12.76 0.77 -8.23
CA VAL A 64 13.07 1.82 -9.20
C VAL A 64 13.91 1.21 -10.31
N LYS A 65 13.47 1.36 -11.56
CA LYS A 65 14.18 0.87 -12.74
C LYS A 65 14.46 2.02 -13.70
N MET A 66 15.63 1.94 -14.35
CA MET A 66 16.03 2.90 -15.39
C MET A 66 15.82 2.27 -16.77
N PHE A 67 15.07 2.98 -17.63
CA PHE A 67 14.83 2.59 -19.02
C PHE A 67 15.32 3.71 -19.93
N GLY A 68 16.55 3.60 -20.42
CA GLY A 68 17.18 4.69 -21.17
C GLY A 68 17.30 5.96 -20.31
N PHE A 69 16.58 7.02 -20.70
CA PHE A 69 16.56 8.30 -19.96
C PHE A 69 15.39 8.44 -18.98
N ARG A 70 14.58 7.41 -18.80
CA ARG A 70 13.42 7.43 -17.91
C ARG A 70 13.67 6.61 -16.67
N MET A 71 13.33 7.15 -15.51
CA MET A 71 13.25 6.41 -14.26
C MET A 71 11.80 6.08 -13.97
N VAL A 72 11.53 4.82 -13.63
CA VAL A 72 10.20 4.31 -13.34
C VAL A 72 10.23 3.62 -11.99
N ALA A 73 9.49 4.15 -11.02
CA ALA A 73 9.21 3.51 -9.76
C ALA A 73 7.85 2.79 -9.87
N THR A 74 7.83 1.49 -9.63
CA THR A 74 6.61 0.69 -9.74
C THR A 74 6.21 0.16 -8.37
N LEU A 75 5.08 0.64 -7.85
CA LEU A 75 4.55 0.18 -6.57
C LEU A 75 3.78 -1.13 -6.75
N TYR A 76 4.18 -2.16 -6.00
CA TYR A 76 3.49 -3.46 -5.90
C TYR A 76 2.77 -3.55 -4.58
N LEU A 77 1.54 -4.02 -4.64
CA LEU A 77 0.64 -4.24 -3.49
C LEU A 77 -0.16 -5.53 -3.72
N ALA A 78 -0.61 -6.16 -2.65
CA ALA A 78 -1.54 -7.29 -2.76
C ALA A 78 -2.86 -6.84 -3.40
N ASP A 79 -3.45 -7.66 -4.28
CA ASP A 79 -4.66 -7.34 -5.08
C ASP A 79 -5.87 -6.87 -4.25
N TYR A 80 -5.90 -7.25 -2.97
CA TYR A 80 -7.01 -6.89 -2.07
C TYR A 80 -6.81 -5.56 -1.32
N TYR A 81 -5.70 -4.82 -1.56
CA TYR A 81 -5.39 -3.59 -0.84
C TYR A 81 -6.50 -2.55 -0.96
N ASP A 82 -7.10 -2.43 -2.13
CA ASP A 82 -8.12 -1.42 -2.42
C ASP A 82 -9.43 -1.67 -1.68
N TYR A 83 -9.80 -2.94 -1.50
CA TYR A 83 -10.94 -3.31 -0.64
C TYR A 83 -10.73 -2.93 0.84
N LEU A 84 -9.49 -2.92 1.32
CA LEU A 84 -9.16 -2.46 2.66
C LEU A 84 -9.07 -0.93 2.73
N ASN A 85 -8.54 -0.31 1.70
CA ASN A 85 -8.38 1.13 1.61
C ASN A 85 -9.75 1.82 1.54
N GLN A 86 -10.59 1.47 0.57
CA GLN A 86 -11.90 2.09 0.34
C GLN A 86 -13.05 1.40 1.10
N GLY A 87 -12.75 0.24 1.71
CA GLY A 87 -13.76 -0.58 2.36
C GLY A 87 -14.66 -1.31 1.35
N VAL A 88 -15.66 -2.02 1.87
CA VAL A 88 -16.66 -2.72 1.06
C VAL A 88 -18.04 -2.50 1.68
N LYS A 89 -18.99 -2.02 0.90
CA LYS A 89 -20.36 -1.83 1.32
C LYS A 89 -21.02 -3.18 1.62
N GLY A 90 -21.71 -3.27 2.76
CA GLY A 90 -22.47 -4.45 3.12
C GLY A 90 -23.78 -4.57 2.32
N ILE A 91 -24.36 -5.76 2.36
CA ILE A 91 -25.66 -6.03 1.73
C ILE A 91 -26.78 -5.27 2.46
N GLY A 92 -26.58 -4.94 3.73
CA GLY A 92 -27.58 -4.28 4.57
C GLY A 92 -28.73 -5.21 4.96
N GLY A 93 -29.92 -4.63 5.04
CA GLY A 93 -31.18 -5.30 5.46
C GLY A 93 -31.49 -5.09 6.93
N VAL A 94 -32.46 -5.83 7.45
CA VAL A 94 -32.98 -5.71 8.82
C VAL A 94 -32.48 -6.88 9.66
N ARG A 95 -32.20 -6.63 10.94
CA ARG A 95 -31.78 -7.66 11.91
C ARG A 95 -32.95 -8.55 12.26
N LYS A 96 -32.80 -9.86 12.11
CA LYS A 96 -33.88 -10.84 12.32
C LYS A 96 -33.97 -11.37 13.76
N SER A 97 -32.90 -11.16 14.57
CA SER A 97 -32.82 -11.69 15.94
C SER A 97 -31.94 -10.80 16.84
N GLY A 98 -31.96 -11.06 18.16
CA GLY A 98 -31.23 -10.33 19.19
C GLY A 98 -31.90 -9.04 19.62
N ASP A 99 -31.28 -8.30 20.55
CA ASP A 99 -31.82 -7.08 21.18
C ASP A 99 -32.16 -5.96 20.18
N ARG A 100 -31.53 -5.99 19.01
CA ARG A 100 -31.74 -5.01 17.92
C ARG A 100 -32.62 -5.57 16.79
N LYS A 101 -33.48 -6.56 17.07
CA LYS A 101 -34.43 -7.09 16.08
C LYS A 101 -35.30 -5.98 15.50
N GLY A 102 -35.46 -5.99 14.18
CA GLY A 102 -36.24 -4.96 13.46
C GLY A 102 -35.44 -3.71 13.06
N GLN A 103 -34.25 -3.51 13.60
CA GLN A 103 -33.39 -2.38 13.20
C GLN A 103 -32.56 -2.71 11.96
N PRO A 104 -32.25 -1.71 11.11
CA PRO A 104 -31.33 -1.90 9.97
C PRO A 104 -29.92 -2.23 10.44
N TRP A 105 -29.15 -2.88 9.57
CA TRP A 105 -27.72 -3.06 9.79
C TRP A 105 -26.95 -1.76 9.51
N ASP A 106 -26.03 -1.41 10.39
CA ASP A 106 -25.15 -0.25 10.21
C ASP A 106 -24.13 -0.56 9.11
N ILE A 107 -24.23 0.12 7.97
CA ILE A 107 -23.33 -0.07 6.82
C ILE A 107 -22.07 0.74 7.06
N LYS A 108 -20.91 0.05 7.13
CA LYS A 108 -19.60 0.64 7.46
C LYS A 108 -18.96 1.45 6.34
N ALA A 109 -19.30 1.17 5.08
CA ALA A 109 -18.74 1.82 3.91
C ALA A 109 -19.86 2.17 2.91
N PRO A 110 -20.78 3.11 3.22
CA PRO A 110 -21.93 3.41 2.36
C PRO A 110 -21.51 3.96 0.99
N ASN A 111 -20.40 4.69 0.93
CA ASN A 111 -19.89 5.35 -0.28
C ASN A 111 -18.81 4.56 -1.02
N SER A 112 -18.51 3.33 -0.58
CA SER A 112 -17.50 2.50 -1.25
C SER A 112 -17.96 2.10 -2.66
N PRO A 113 -17.06 2.09 -3.66
CA PRO A 113 -17.36 1.56 -4.99
C PRO A 113 -17.54 0.04 -4.97
N TYR A 114 -17.08 -0.63 -3.91
CA TYR A 114 -17.18 -2.08 -3.74
C TYR A 114 -18.38 -2.46 -2.90
N GLN A 115 -19.12 -3.49 -3.32
CA GLN A 115 -20.28 -3.99 -2.58
C GLN A 115 -20.29 -5.52 -2.55
N PHE A 116 -20.59 -6.09 -1.38
CA PHE A 116 -20.86 -7.52 -1.27
C PHE A 116 -22.18 -7.90 -1.94
N LYS A 117 -22.13 -8.88 -2.86
CA LYS A 117 -23.35 -9.54 -3.38
C LYS A 117 -23.78 -10.70 -2.48
N LYS A 118 -22.83 -11.50 -1.95
CA LYS A 118 -23.08 -12.69 -1.12
C LYS A 118 -22.28 -12.73 0.19
N GLY A 119 -21.42 -11.75 0.43
CA GLY A 119 -20.46 -11.74 1.54
C GLY A 119 -19.26 -12.68 1.32
N PRO A 120 -18.25 -12.63 2.20
CA PRO A 120 -17.03 -13.42 2.07
C PRO A 120 -17.29 -14.92 2.26
N LYS A 121 -16.43 -15.78 1.71
CA LYS A 121 -16.45 -17.21 2.00
C LYS A 121 -16.08 -17.44 3.47
N VAL A 122 -16.72 -18.43 4.13
CA VAL A 122 -16.42 -18.78 5.53
C VAL A 122 -14.95 -19.13 5.72
N SER A 123 -14.34 -19.82 4.74
CA SER A 123 -12.91 -20.17 4.77
C SER A 123 -11.99 -18.97 4.95
N HIS A 124 -12.34 -17.80 4.42
CA HIS A 124 -11.52 -16.59 4.52
C HIS A 124 -11.54 -15.97 5.92
N VAL A 125 -12.64 -16.13 6.66
CA VAL A 125 -12.80 -15.55 8.01
C VAL A 125 -12.54 -16.56 9.13
N ARG A 126 -12.52 -17.88 8.82
CA ARG A 126 -12.44 -18.97 9.78
C ARG A 126 -11.26 -18.84 10.74
N GLN A 127 -10.06 -18.72 10.21
CA GLN A 127 -8.86 -18.68 11.05
C GLN A 127 -8.84 -17.47 11.98
N TRP A 128 -9.22 -16.30 11.45
CA TRP A 128 -9.32 -15.08 12.22
C TRP A 128 -10.42 -15.19 13.30
N ALA A 129 -11.60 -15.70 12.97
CA ALA A 129 -12.67 -15.91 13.94
C ALA A 129 -12.23 -16.84 15.06
N LYS A 130 -11.59 -17.98 14.72
CA LYS A 130 -11.04 -18.93 15.71
C LYS A 130 -10.00 -18.28 16.61
N SER A 131 -9.07 -17.47 16.08
CA SER A 131 -8.05 -16.79 16.88
C SER A 131 -8.65 -15.79 17.88
N LYS A 132 -9.88 -15.35 17.66
CA LYS A 132 -10.63 -14.43 18.54
C LYS A 132 -11.72 -15.12 19.37
N GLY A 133 -11.82 -16.46 19.32
CA GLY A 133 -12.88 -17.20 20.00
C GLY A 133 -14.30 -16.93 19.48
N LEU A 134 -14.43 -16.48 18.23
CA LEU A 134 -15.70 -16.09 17.64
C LEU A 134 -16.24 -17.16 16.69
N ASN A 135 -17.59 -17.24 16.60
CA ASN A 135 -18.23 -18.12 15.63
C ASN A 135 -18.02 -17.59 14.18
N GLU A 136 -17.43 -18.41 13.34
CA GLU A 136 -17.05 -18.05 11.95
C GLU A 136 -18.24 -17.67 11.07
N TYR A 137 -19.41 -18.31 11.27
CA TYR A 137 -20.63 -17.99 10.53
C TYR A 137 -21.26 -16.67 10.97
N ALA A 138 -21.23 -16.40 12.29
CA ALA A 138 -21.69 -15.12 12.82
C ALA A 138 -20.83 -13.95 12.30
N VAL A 139 -19.50 -14.12 12.34
CA VAL A 139 -18.55 -13.15 11.78
C VAL A 139 -18.78 -12.93 10.29
N ARG A 140 -18.85 -14.01 9.52
CA ARG A 140 -19.13 -13.94 8.08
C ARG A 140 -20.44 -13.19 7.77
N ASN A 141 -21.50 -13.50 8.49
CA ASN A 141 -22.81 -12.87 8.30
C ASN A 141 -22.78 -11.39 8.71
N SER A 142 -22.10 -11.05 9.80
CA SER A 142 -21.89 -9.66 10.20
C SER A 142 -21.17 -8.88 9.10
N ILE A 143 -20.03 -9.37 8.61
CA ILE A 143 -19.27 -8.75 7.53
C ILE A 143 -20.12 -8.62 6.26
N ALA A 144 -20.86 -9.65 5.88
CA ALA A 144 -21.74 -9.60 4.72
C ALA A 144 -22.80 -8.48 4.83
N ARG A 145 -23.37 -8.28 6.01
CA ARG A 145 -24.42 -7.29 6.24
C ARG A 145 -23.91 -5.87 6.45
N THR A 146 -22.87 -5.72 7.27
CA THR A 146 -22.33 -4.38 7.61
C THR A 146 -21.28 -3.89 6.63
N GLY A 147 -20.58 -4.80 5.93
CA GLY A 147 -19.45 -4.46 5.09
C GLY A 147 -18.11 -4.40 5.84
N ILE A 148 -17.09 -3.91 5.15
CA ILE A 148 -15.74 -3.67 5.67
C ILE A 148 -15.54 -2.16 5.75
N ARG A 149 -15.07 -1.66 6.90
CA ARG A 149 -14.79 -0.24 7.11
C ARG A 149 -13.61 0.19 6.23
N PRO A 150 -13.69 1.36 5.55
CA PRO A 150 -12.56 1.94 4.85
C PRO A 150 -11.47 2.35 5.84
N ARG A 151 -10.21 2.18 5.45
CA ARG A 151 -9.04 2.52 6.27
C ARG A 151 -8.26 3.70 5.72
N TYR A 152 -8.38 3.97 4.41
CA TYR A 152 -7.70 5.06 3.70
C TYR A 152 -6.18 5.10 3.91
N PHE A 153 -5.58 3.95 4.29
CA PHE A 153 -4.16 3.87 4.61
C PHE A 153 -3.28 4.20 3.39
N PHE A 154 -3.73 3.80 2.21
CA PHE A 154 -3.04 4.09 0.96
C PHE A 154 -3.19 5.57 0.58
N ASP A 155 -4.41 6.10 0.57
CA ASP A 155 -4.68 7.50 0.19
C ASP A 155 -3.97 8.48 1.13
N ASN A 156 -3.99 8.22 2.44
CA ASN A 156 -3.32 9.04 3.44
C ASN A 156 -1.79 9.03 3.21
N CYS A 157 -1.22 7.85 2.94
CA CYS A 157 0.21 7.74 2.68
C CYS A 157 0.61 8.42 1.35
N MET A 158 -0.21 8.30 0.30
CA MET A 158 0.02 9.02 -0.95
C MET A 158 0.04 10.54 -0.73
N GLN A 159 -0.91 11.06 0.06
CA GLN A 159 -0.92 12.48 0.40
C GLN A 159 0.32 12.87 1.20
N GLU A 160 0.69 12.10 2.23
CA GLU A 160 1.85 12.41 3.07
C GLU A 160 3.16 12.37 2.26
N THR A 161 3.33 11.38 1.39
CA THR A 161 4.54 11.23 0.59
C THR A 161 4.66 12.29 -0.51
N PHE A 162 3.58 12.59 -1.26
CA PHE A 162 3.65 13.47 -2.44
C PHE A 162 3.29 14.94 -2.16
N TYR A 163 2.71 15.25 -1.00
CA TYR A 163 2.40 16.63 -0.60
C TYR A 163 3.07 17.02 0.72
N GLY A 164 3.83 16.12 1.35
CA GLY A 164 4.55 16.34 2.59
C GLY A 164 6.03 16.65 2.39
N GLN A 165 6.75 16.67 3.54
CA GLN A 165 8.19 17.00 3.59
C GLN A 165 9.06 16.06 2.76
N ALA A 166 8.69 14.78 2.62
CA ALA A 166 9.43 13.82 1.80
C ALA A 166 9.52 14.25 0.34
N PHE A 167 8.44 14.78 -0.22
CA PHE A 167 8.43 15.28 -1.59
C PHE A 167 9.20 16.59 -1.76
N ASP A 168 9.17 17.48 -0.76
CA ASP A 168 9.98 18.70 -0.77
C ASP A 168 11.47 18.39 -0.74
N LYS A 169 11.88 17.42 0.08
CA LYS A 169 13.25 16.90 0.08
C LYS A 169 13.61 16.30 -1.28
N PHE A 170 12.76 15.43 -1.84
CA PHE A 170 12.95 14.85 -3.16
C PHE A 170 13.15 15.91 -4.26
N LYS A 171 12.33 16.96 -4.30
CA LYS A 171 12.50 18.07 -5.25
C LYS A 171 13.83 18.79 -5.07
N THR A 172 14.25 18.98 -3.83
CA THR A 172 15.52 19.64 -3.49
C THR A 172 16.70 18.78 -3.93
N ASP A 173 16.68 17.49 -3.61
CA ASP A 173 17.73 16.54 -3.98
C ASP A 173 17.88 16.42 -5.52
N ILE A 174 16.76 16.37 -6.26
CA ILE A 174 16.77 16.41 -7.74
C ILE A 174 17.48 17.67 -8.25
N ARG A 175 17.17 18.86 -7.69
CA ARG A 175 17.78 20.11 -8.12
C ARG A 175 19.29 20.12 -7.89
N ILE A 176 19.74 19.65 -6.72
CA ILE A 176 21.16 19.59 -6.36
C ILE A 176 21.88 18.63 -7.31
N VAL A 177 21.44 17.38 -7.43
CA VAL A 177 22.11 16.35 -8.25
C VAL A 177 22.11 16.72 -9.73
N SER A 178 21.02 17.31 -10.24
CA SER A 178 20.96 17.77 -11.63
C SER A 178 21.89 18.98 -11.88
N GLY A 179 21.95 19.91 -10.94
CA GLY A 179 22.83 21.07 -11.01
C GLY A 179 24.32 20.69 -10.99
N GLU A 180 24.71 19.76 -10.12
CA GLU A 180 26.08 19.23 -10.08
C GLU A 180 26.49 18.53 -11.38
N ARG A 181 25.59 17.74 -11.98
CA ARG A 181 25.84 17.10 -13.29
C ARG A 181 26.07 18.12 -14.39
N VAL A 182 25.24 19.16 -14.45
CA VAL A 182 25.39 20.24 -15.44
C VAL A 182 26.71 20.99 -15.22
N ALA A 183 27.01 21.36 -13.98
CA ALA A 183 28.26 22.04 -13.64
C ALA A 183 29.50 21.21 -13.99
N LYS A 184 29.47 19.90 -13.74
CA LYS A 184 30.54 18.98 -14.12
C LYS A 184 30.71 18.89 -15.64
N GLY A 185 29.63 18.73 -16.38
CA GLY A 185 29.64 18.70 -17.85
C GLY A 185 30.20 20.00 -18.46
N LEU A 186 29.80 21.16 -17.93
CA LEU A 186 30.34 22.46 -18.38
C LEU A 186 31.83 22.58 -18.11
N LYS A 187 32.33 22.15 -16.93
CA LYS A 187 33.77 22.14 -16.61
C LYS A 187 34.58 21.24 -17.54
N GLU A 188 34.04 20.13 -18.00
CA GLU A 188 34.71 19.22 -18.96
C GLU A 188 34.78 19.83 -20.36
N ILE A 189 33.77 20.59 -20.79
CA ILE A 189 33.73 21.30 -22.08
C ILE A 189 34.72 22.46 -22.07
N LEU A 190 34.84 23.22 -20.98
CA LEU A 190 35.69 24.37 -20.86
C LEU A 190 37.18 24.02 -20.68
N LYS A 191 37.53 22.75 -20.44
CA LYS A 191 38.91 22.25 -20.37
C LYS A 191 39.49 21.82 -21.72
N LYS A 192 38.64 21.74 -22.75
CA LYS A 192 39.04 21.45 -24.14
C LYS A 192 39.27 22.73 -24.93
#